data_7c16f536c6f70e3e7126c2c7fa858f72
#
_entry.id   7c16f536c6f70e3e7126c2c7fa858f72
#
_cell.length_a   1.000
_cell.length_b   1.000
_cell.length_c   1.000
_cell.angle_alpha   90.00
_cell.angle_beta   90.00
_cell.angle_gamma   90.00
#
_symmetry.space_group_name_H-M   'P 1'
#
loop_
_entity.id
_entity.type
_entity.pdbx_description
1 polymer ?
#
loop_
_entity_poly.entity_id
_entity_poly.type
_entity_poly.pdbx_seq_one_letter_code
_entity_poly.pdbx_strand_id
1 'polypeptide(L)'
;MILVTGATGFVGKKIMDICSDTVAAPSLQNASLDDVKRVVEASGADIIVHTAAISDIQDCEADPEGSYRANVELPVLLAKASEGRKLVCFSSDQVYTGSEKEGPYTEGDEKPANTYARHKLEMEERVLDICPDAVMLRAEWMYDFGPGKPNYYTIVRNAAAPLRFSSENYRGVTYVKEVAENMEKVIALPGGAYNFGSETNRRMYDVTKEFAGALGLDIKVEDVPALHNLWMDCSKARKYGVVFSEVLDGLLKCAKDEGGLL
;
A
#
# COMPACT_ATOMS: atom_id res chain seq x y z
N MET A 1 -15.61 -15.31 4.60
CA MET A 1 -14.99 -15.35 3.26
C MET A 1 -14.64 -13.96 2.80
N ILE A 2 -13.51 -13.77 2.10
CA ILE A 2 -12.97 -12.46 1.65
C ILE A 2 -13.02 -12.38 0.11
N LEU A 3 -13.75 -11.43 -0.44
CA LEU A 3 -13.69 -11.07 -1.86
C LEU A 3 -12.51 -10.12 -2.10
N VAL A 4 -11.56 -10.50 -2.95
CA VAL A 4 -10.39 -9.68 -3.28
C VAL A 4 -10.54 -9.13 -4.69
N THR A 5 -10.66 -7.80 -4.83
CA THR A 5 -10.58 -7.12 -6.13
C THR A 5 -9.13 -6.79 -6.43
N GLY A 6 -8.70 -6.88 -7.69
CA GLY A 6 -7.29 -6.77 -8.02
C GLY A 6 -6.45 -7.98 -7.58
N ALA A 7 -7.08 -9.15 -7.47
CA ALA A 7 -6.49 -10.41 -7.00
C ALA A 7 -5.23 -10.87 -7.78
N THR A 8 -5.05 -10.42 -9.02
CA THR A 8 -3.87 -10.71 -9.85
C THR A 8 -2.77 -9.65 -9.72
N GLY A 9 -3.07 -8.54 -9.05
CA GLY A 9 -2.11 -7.46 -8.78
C GLY A 9 -1.11 -7.82 -7.66
N PHE A 10 -0.13 -6.95 -7.45
CA PHE A 10 0.97 -7.18 -6.51
C PHE A 10 0.50 -7.49 -5.07
N VAL A 11 -0.37 -6.67 -4.52
CA VAL A 11 -0.92 -6.84 -3.17
C VAL A 11 -2.00 -7.92 -3.14
N GLY A 12 -2.95 -7.86 -4.08
CA GLY A 12 -4.08 -8.79 -4.11
C GLY A 12 -3.64 -10.25 -4.24
N LYS A 13 -2.64 -10.51 -5.10
CA LYS A 13 -2.06 -11.85 -5.24
C LYS A 13 -1.46 -12.34 -3.92
N LYS A 14 -0.71 -11.51 -3.20
CA LYS A 14 -0.12 -11.92 -1.92
C LYS A 14 -1.18 -12.20 -0.86
N ILE A 15 -2.27 -11.42 -0.83
CA ILE A 15 -3.42 -11.69 0.04
C ILE A 15 -4.06 -13.05 -0.32
N MET A 16 -4.27 -13.32 -1.63
CA MET A 16 -4.81 -14.61 -2.10
C MET A 16 -3.91 -15.80 -1.75
N ASP A 17 -2.58 -15.60 -1.76
CA ASP A 17 -1.61 -16.66 -1.48
C ASP A 17 -1.50 -17.01 0.02
N ILE A 18 -1.75 -16.06 0.92
CA ILE A 18 -1.49 -16.19 2.36
C ILE A 18 -2.78 -16.32 3.17
N CYS A 19 -3.80 -15.51 2.85
CA CYS A 19 -5.05 -15.54 3.60
C CYS A 19 -5.90 -16.75 3.20
N SER A 20 -6.45 -17.42 4.19
CA SER A 20 -7.46 -18.47 3.97
C SER A 20 -8.81 -17.85 3.58
N ASP A 21 -9.65 -18.65 2.94
CA ASP A 21 -11.05 -18.33 2.63
C ASP A 21 -11.20 -17.05 1.77
N THR A 22 -10.38 -16.95 0.74
CA THR A 22 -10.39 -15.85 -0.23
C THR A 22 -10.99 -16.27 -1.57
N VAL A 23 -11.67 -15.33 -2.24
CA VAL A 23 -12.18 -15.48 -3.61
C VAL A 23 -11.78 -14.26 -4.46
N ALA A 24 -11.28 -14.53 -5.66
CA ALA A 24 -10.89 -13.46 -6.58
C ALA A 24 -12.13 -12.85 -7.26
N ALA A 25 -12.25 -11.52 -7.20
CA ALA A 25 -13.22 -10.83 -8.05
C ALA A 25 -12.75 -10.86 -9.52
N PRO A 26 -13.67 -10.95 -10.48
CA PRO A 26 -13.34 -10.66 -11.89
C PRO A 26 -12.92 -9.19 -12.06
N SER A 27 -12.41 -8.84 -13.24
CA SER A 27 -12.14 -7.43 -13.54
C SER A 27 -13.43 -6.61 -13.43
N LEU A 28 -13.36 -5.54 -12.65
CA LEU A 28 -14.44 -4.57 -12.47
C LEU A 28 -14.15 -3.25 -13.23
N GLN A 29 -13.20 -3.25 -14.14
CA GLN A 29 -12.92 -2.10 -14.98
C GLN A 29 -14.17 -1.75 -15.80
N ASN A 30 -14.61 -0.50 -15.71
CA ASN A 30 -15.83 0.01 -16.36
C ASN A 30 -17.15 -0.69 -15.91
N ALA A 31 -17.16 -1.38 -14.77
CA ALA A 31 -18.35 -2.00 -14.23
C ALA A 31 -19.37 -0.96 -13.78
N SER A 32 -20.65 -1.22 -14.03
CA SER A 32 -21.75 -0.46 -13.45
C SER A 32 -21.98 -0.87 -11.97
N LEU A 33 -22.80 -0.11 -11.24
CA LEU A 33 -23.19 -0.48 -9.87
C LEU A 33 -23.87 -1.86 -9.84
N ASP A 34 -24.72 -2.17 -10.81
CA ASP A 34 -25.41 -3.45 -10.86
C ASP A 34 -24.44 -4.62 -11.14
N ASP A 35 -23.38 -4.38 -11.93
CA ASP A 35 -22.33 -5.36 -12.16
C ASP A 35 -21.56 -5.63 -10.86
N VAL A 36 -21.18 -4.57 -10.14
CA VAL A 36 -20.47 -4.69 -8.86
C VAL A 36 -21.33 -5.42 -7.82
N LYS A 37 -22.62 -5.05 -7.69
CA LYS A 37 -23.56 -5.73 -6.80
C LYS A 37 -23.67 -7.22 -7.11
N ARG A 38 -23.84 -7.58 -8.39
CA ARG A 38 -23.89 -9.00 -8.80
C ARG A 38 -22.63 -9.78 -8.41
N VAL A 39 -21.45 -9.18 -8.60
CA VAL A 39 -20.18 -9.82 -8.23
C VAL A 39 -20.08 -9.99 -6.71
N VAL A 40 -20.42 -8.95 -5.94
CA VAL A 40 -20.37 -9.01 -4.46
C VAL A 40 -21.36 -10.05 -3.92
N GLU A 41 -22.60 -10.08 -4.42
CA GLU A 41 -23.63 -11.05 -4.01
C GLU A 41 -23.24 -12.47 -4.40
N ALA A 42 -22.82 -12.69 -5.64
CA ALA A 42 -22.43 -14.02 -6.12
C ALA A 42 -21.19 -14.59 -5.40
N SER A 43 -20.34 -13.73 -4.86
CA SER A 43 -19.17 -14.17 -4.08
C SER A 43 -19.56 -14.85 -2.76
N GLY A 44 -20.70 -14.47 -2.16
CA GLY A 44 -21.09 -14.87 -0.81
C GLY A 44 -20.14 -14.36 0.29
N ALA A 45 -19.26 -13.43 -0.02
CA ALA A 45 -18.27 -12.93 0.94
C ALA A 45 -18.88 -11.94 1.94
N ASP A 46 -18.39 -11.98 3.17
CA ASP A 46 -18.75 -11.02 4.24
C ASP A 46 -17.79 -9.82 4.28
N ILE A 47 -16.66 -9.94 3.58
CA ILE A 47 -15.55 -8.98 3.60
C ILE A 47 -15.14 -8.72 2.16
N ILE A 48 -14.93 -7.46 1.84
CA ILE A 48 -14.40 -7.00 0.55
C ILE A 48 -13.05 -6.33 0.81
N VAL A 49 -11.99 -6.82 0.16
CA VAL A 49 -10.65 -6.20 0.18
C VAL A 49 -10.36 -5.67 -1.21
N HIS A 50 -10.33 -4.34 -1.34
CA HIS A 50 -10.12 -3.65 -2.60
C HIS A 50 -8.64 -3.25 -2.75
N THR A 51 -7.93 -3.96 -3.64
CA THR A 51 -6.52 -3.69 -3.96
C THR A 51 -6.29 -3.19 -5.39
N ALA A 52 -7.35 -3.18 -6.22
CA ALA A 52 -7.25 -2.69 -7.59
C ALA A 52 -7.03 -1.18 -7.63
N ALA A 53 -6.03 -0.72 -8.36
CA ALA A 53 -5.73 0.70 -8.53
C ALA A 53 -4.86 0.93 -9.77
N ILE A 54 -4.91 2.13 -10.33
CA ILE A 54 -3.82 2.70 -11.12
C ILE A 54 -2.93 3.46 -10.14
N SER A 55 -1.74 2.92 -9.85
CA SER A 55 -0.85 3.43 -8.79
C SER A 55 0.41 4.13 -9.31
N ASP A 56 0.64 4.12 -10.62
CA ASP A 56 1.71 4.89 -11.23
C ASP A 56 1.31 6.37 -11.29
N ILE A 57 2.15 7.23 -10.71
CA ILE A 57 1.86 8.68 -10.63
C ILE A 57 1.85 9.30 -12.02
N GLN A 58 2.76 8.87 -12.91
CA GLN A 58 2.85 9.41 -14.28
C GLN A 58 1.63 9.00 -15.11
N ASP A 59 1.18 7.74 -14.97
CA ASP A 59 -0.04 7.26 -15.63
C ASP A 59 -1.27 8.05 -15.14
N CYS A 60 -1.35 8.35 -13.84
CA CYS A 60 -2.45 9.15 -13.29
C CYS A 60 -2.43 10.61 -13.74
N GLU A 61 -1.26 11.20 -13.93
CA GLU A 61 -1.14 12.56 -14.48
C GLU A 61 -1.43 12.59 -15.99
N ALA A 62 -1.09 11.53 -16.72
CA ALA A 62 -1.32 11.42 -18.17
C ALA A 62 -2.80 11.15 -18.52
N ASP A 63 -3.50 10.34 -17.69
CA ASP A 63 -4.94 10.05 -17.84
C ASP A 63 -5.67 10.25 -16.50
N PRO A 64 -5.96 11.50 -16.11
CA PRO A 64 -6.67 11.78 -14.86
C PRO A 64 -8.08 11.17 -14.81
N GLU A 65 -8.79 11.08 -15.94
CA GLU A 65 -10.13 10.49 -15.98
C GLU A 65 -10.09 8.97 -15.76
N GLY A 66 -9.16 8.27 -16.41
CA GLY A 66 -8.97 6.83 -16.19
C GLY A 66 -8.52 6.54 -14.76
N SER A 67 -7.61 7.36 -14.23
CA SER A 67 -7.22 7.31 -12.83
C SER A 67 -8.39 7.55 -11.88
N TYR A 68 -9.25 8.52 -12.15
CA TYR A 68 -10.44 8.80 -11.35
C TYR A 68 -11.41 7.63 -11.33
N ARG A 69 -11.70 7.05 -12.51
CA ARG A 69 -12.57 5.86 -12.61
C ARG A 69 -12.03 4.69 -11.77
N ALA A 70 -10.74 4.42 -11.86
CA ALA A 70 -10.14 3.30 -11.16
C ALA A 70 -9.97 3.55 -9.64
N ASN A 71 -9.54 4.75 -9.26
CA ASN A 71 -9.11 5.06 -7.89
C ASN A 71 -10.20 5.72 -7.03
N VAL A 72 -11.28 6.24 -7.64
CA VAL A 72 -12.38 6.90 -6.91
C VAL A 72 -13.72 6.22 -7.20
N GLU A 73 -14.14 6.16 -8.47
CA GLU A 73 -15.48 5.68 -8.80
C GLU A 73 -15.67 4.20 -8.44
N LEU A 74 -14.73 3.32 -8.80
CA LEU A 74 -14.85 1.90 -8.49
C LEU A 74 -14.92 1.62 -6.97
N PRO A 75 -14.05 2.17 -6.10
CA PRO A 75 -14.21 2.03 -4.65
C PRO A 75 -15.55 2.55 -4.12
N VAL A 76 -16.05 3.66 -4.67
CA VAL A 76 -17.37 4.20 -4.33
C VAL A 76 -18.51 3.24 -4.74
N LEU A 77 -18.41 2.59 -5.91
CA LEU A 77 -19.36 1.56 -6.29
C LEU A 77 -19.30 0.33 -5.36
N LEU A 78 -18.10 -0.06 -4.95
CA LEU A 78 -17.92 -1.13 -3.96
C LEU A 78 -18.53 -0.76 -2.60
N ALA A 79 -18.36 0.48 -2.14
CA ALA A 79 -19.00 0.95 -0.91
C ALA A 79 -20.54 0.88 -0.99
N LYS A 80 -21.13 1.29 -2.13
CA LYS A 80 -22.57 1.18 -2.36
C LYS A 80 -23.05 -0.28 -2.46
N ALA A 81 -22.20 -1.20 -2.88
CA ALA A 81 -22.52 -2.62 -3.00
C ALA A 81 -22.19 -3.43 -1.75
N SER A 82 -21.47 -2.85 -0.78
CA SER A 82 -20.98 -3.59 0.39
C SER A 82 -22.05 -3.89 1.43
N GLU A 83 -23.21 -3.31 1.38
CA GLU A 83 -24.35 -3.42 2.30
C GLU A 83 -24.18 -4.48 3.43
N GLY A 84 -23.81 -4.05 4.65
CA GLY A 84 -23.59 -4.92 5.81
C GLY A 84 -22.30 -5.75 5.80
N ARG A 85 -21.45 -5.62 4.78
CA ARG A 85 -20.14 -6.28 4.67
C ARG A 85 -19.02 -5.35 5.09
N LYS A 86 -17.95 -5.92 5.61
CA LYS A 86 -16.73 -5.14 5.89
C LYS A 86 -16.02 -4.77 4.59
N LEU A 87 -15.72 -3.49 4.40
CA LEU A 87 -14.95 -3.00 3.25
C LEU A 87 -13.58 -2.51 3.72
N VAL A 88 -12.52 -3.00 3.07
CA VAL A 88 -11.14 -2.54 3.27
C VAL A 88 -10.62 -2.04 1.93
N CYS A 89 -10.17 -0.80 1.85
CA CYS A 89 -9.59 -0.18 0.66
C CYS A 89 -8.15 0.22 0.88
N PHE A 90 -7.29 -0.03 -0.11
CA PHE A 90 -5.91 0.46 -0.10
C PHE A 90 -5.85 1.89 -0.63
N SER A 91 -5.52 2.82 0.27
CA SER A 91 -5.10 4.18 -0.02
C SER A 91 -3.57 4.25 -0.11
N SER A 92 -2.95 5.41 0.09
CA SER A 92 -1.51 5.60 -0.11
C SER A 92 -0.91 6.65 0.81
N ASP A 93 0.37 6.48 1.17
CA ASP A 93 1.25 7.46 1.77
C ASP A 93 1.38 8.76 0.94
N GLN A 94 1.06 8.69 -0.36
CA GLN A 94 1.11 9.82 -1.28
C GLN A 94 0.17 10.97 -0.86
N VAL A 95 -0.82 10.72 -0.02
CA VAL A 95 -1.69 11.78 0.52
C VAL A 95 -0.93 12.83 1.33
N TYR A 96 0.32 12.57 1.71
CA TYR A 96 1.19 13.48 2.46
C TYR A 96 2.20 14.24 1.60
N THR A 97 2.25 14.02 0.28
CA THR A 97 3.32 14.55 -0.61
C THR A 97 3.44 16.06 -0.66
N GLY A 98 2.40 16.81 -0.33
CA GLY A 98 2.41 18.28 -0.26
C GLY A 98 2.61 18.83 1.14
N SER A 99 2.84 17.98 2.16
CA SER A 99 3.03 18.44 3.53
C SER A 99 4.34 19.21 3.68
N GLU A 100 4.28 20.34 4.40
CA GLU A 100 5.45 21.14 4.77
C GLU A 100 6.05 20.68 6.09
N LYS A 101 5.39 19.73 6.80
CA LYS A 101 5.92 19.14 8.02
C LYS A 101 7.03 18.14 7.67
N GLU A 102 7.98 17.99 8.56
CA GLU A 102 9.04 16.99 8.41
C GLU A 102 8.52 15.55 8.57
N GLY A 103 7.49 15.35 9.37
CA GLY A 103 6.97 14.05 9.79
C GLY A 103 7.46 13.66 11.19
N PRO A 104 7.15 12.46 11.71
CA PRO A 104 6.25 11.50 11.06
C PRO A 104 4.81 12.01 10.96
N TYR A 105 4.13 11.68 9.84
CA TYR A 105 2.75 12.13 9.58
C TYR A 105 1.74 11.24 10.29
N THR A 106 0.74 11.89 10.87
CA THR A 106 -0.44 11.24 11.46
C THR A 106 -1.64 11.35 10.51
N GLU A 107 -2.72 10.63 10.83
CA GLU A 107 -3.99 10.70 10.09
C GLU A 107 -4.73 12.03 10.37
N GLY A 108 -4.32 13.10 9.78
CA GLY A 108 -4.79 14.47 9.93
C GLY A 108 -3.81 15.46 9.28
N ASP A 109 -2.70 14.94 8.76
CA ASP A 109 -1.64 15.74 8.13
C ASP A 109 -1.69 15.69 6.60
N GLU A 110 -2.79 15.21 6.00
CA GLU A 110 -2.95 15.04 4.56
C GLU A 110 -2.82 16.37 3.83
N LYS A 111 -1.99 16.37 2.78
CA LYS A 111 -1.83 17.46 1.84
C LYS A 111 -1.37 16.87 0.50
N PRO A 112 -2.30 16.38 -0.34
CA PRO A 112 -1.95 15.71 -1.59
C PRO A 112 -1.40 16.71 -2.60
N ALA A 113 -0.27 16.39 -3.26
CA ALA A 113 0.37 17.26 -4.24
C ALA A 113 0.21 16.79 -5.70
N ASN A 114 -0.14 15.53 -5.93
CA ASN A 114 -0.30 14.96 -7.27
C ASN A 114 -1.70 14.38 -7.49
N THR A 115 -2.04 14.06 -8.74
CA THR A 115 -3.37 13.55 -9.14
C THR A 115 -3.70 12.24 -8.44
N TYR A 116 -2.77 11.30 -8.37
CA TYR A 116 -2.98 10.04 -7.66
C TYR A 116 -3.31 10.25 -6.18
N ALA A 117 -2.54 11.10 -5.50
CA ALA A 117 -2.75 11.43 -4.08
C ALA A 117 -4.12 12.08 -3.84
N ARG A 118 -4.53 13.04 -4.71
CA ARG A 118 -5.86 13.66 -4.63
C ARG A 118 -6.97 12.64 -4.80
N HIS A 119 -6.86 11.74 -5.79
CA HIS A 119 -7.84 10.68 -6.01
C HIS A 119 -7.92 9.71 -4.83
N LYS A 120 -6.79 9.36 -4.22
CA LYS A 120 -6.79 8.49 -3.04
C LYS A 120 -7.46 9.15 -1.83
N LEU A 121 -7.19 10.42 -1.59
CA LEU A 121 -7.84 11.14 -0.49
C LEU A 121 -9.35 11.32 -0.75
N GLU A 122 -9.76 11.69 -1.96
CA GLU A 122 -11.18 11.78 -2.34
C GLU A 122 -11.89 10.41 -2.21
N MET A 123 -11.21 9.34 -2.58
CA MET A 123 -11.73 7.98 -2.37
C MET A 123 -12.01 7.72 -0.90
N GLU A 124 -11.06 8.03 0.00
CA GLU A 124 -11.25 7.85 1.44
C GLU A 124 -12.51 8.57 1.93
N GLU A 125 -12.63 9.86 1.63
CA GLU A 125 -13.76 10.69 2.02
C GLU A 125 -15.09 10.13 1.52
N ARG A 126 -15.20 9.85 0.21
CA ARG A 126 -16.45 9.39 -0.39
C ARG A 126 -16.86 7.99 0.04
N VAL A 127 -15.90 7.10 0.23
CA VAL A 127 -16.18 5.74 0.71
C VAL A 127 -16.63 5.77 2.16
N LEU A 128 -15.99 6.56 3.03
CA LEU A 128 -16.36 6.68 4.44
C LEU A 128 -17.71 7.38 4.64
N ASP A 129 -18.09 8.32 3.76
CA ASP A 129 -19.42 8.93 3.76
C ASP A 129 -20.55 7.91 3.49
N ILE A 130 -20.28 6.90 2.65
CA ILE A 130 -21.25 5.85 2.27
C ILE A 130 -21.20 4.68 3.27
N CYS A 131 -20.00 4.29 3.67
CA CYS A 131 -19.72 3.14 4.52
C CYS A 131 -18.79 3.57 5.67
N PRO A 132 -19.32 4.17 6.76
CA PRO A 132 -18.51 4.66 7.88
C PRO A 132 -17.66 3.60 8.58
N ASP A 133 -18.02 2.32 8.42
CA ASP A 133 -17.29 1.17 8.96
C ASP A 133 -16.16 0.67 8.04
N ALA A 134 -15.99 1.28 6.85
CA ALA A 134 -14.92 0.93 5.94
C ALA A 134 -13.54 1.32 6.51
N VAL A 135 -12.52 0.55 6.16
CA VAL A 135 -11.12 0.78 6.57
C VAL A 135 -10.33 1.25 5.36
N MET A 136 -9.70 2.41 5.48
CA MET A 136 -8.82 3.00 4.47
C MET A 136 -7.38 2.83 4.92
N LEU A 137 -6.57 2.07 4.15
CA LEU A 137 -5.17 1.80 4.47
C LEU A 137 -4.27 2.72 3.66
N ARG A 138 -3.66 3.71 4.29
CA ARG A 138 -2.62 4.56 3.67
C ARG A 138 -1.33 3.78 3.63
N ALA A 139 -1.22 2.94 2.61
CA ALA A 139 -0.11 2.02 2.45
C ALA A 139 1.13 2.72 1.88
N GLU A 140 2.29 2.29 2.36
CA GLU A 140 3.60 2.71 1.90
C GLU A 140 4.01 2.01 0.60
N TRP A 141 5.19 2.33 0.09
CA TRP A 141 5.79 1.60 -1.02
C TRP A 141 6.09 0.15 -0.60
N MET A 142 5.33 -0.77 -1.14
CA MET A 142 5.45 -2.19 -0.82
C MET A 142 6.46 -2.89 -1.73
N TYR A 143 7.12 -3.92 -1.18
CA TYR A 143 8.11 -4.72 -1.90
C TYR A 143 7.93 -6.22 -1.67
N ASP A 144 8.50 -6.99 -2.61
CA ASP A 144 8.65 -8.45 -2.57
C ASP A 144 9.85 -8.84 -3.43
N PHE A 145 10.32 -10.08 -3.30
CA PHE A 145 11.35 -10.66 -4.16
C PHE A 145 10.77 -11.32 -5.43
N GLY A 146 9.45 -11.55 -5.50
CA GLY A 146 8.79 -12.20 -6.62
C GLY A 146 8.85 -11.41 -7.93
N PRO A 147 8.54 -12.06 -9.07
CA PRO A 147 8.52 -11.41 -10.38
C PRO A 147 7.43 -10.31 -10.43
N GLY A 148 7.72 -9.23 -11.14
CA GLY A 148 6.78 -8.11 -11.33
C GLY A 148 7.47 -6.80 -11.66
N LYS A 149 6.76 -5.69 -11.44
CA LYS A 149 7.35 -4.35 -11.58
C LYS A 149 8.48 -4.17 -10.56
N PRO A 150 9.55 -3.42 -10.90
CA PRO A 150 10.59 -3.09 -9.95
C PRO A 150 10.01 -2.46 -8.68
N ASN A 151 10.47 -2.93 -7.54
CA ASN A 151 10.13 -2.40 -6.23
C ASN A 151 11.43 -2.15 -5.45
N TYR A 152 11.35 -1.53 -4.27
CA TYR A 152 12.54 -1.15 -3.52
C TYR A 152 13.52 -2.32 -3.30
N TYR A 153 13.02 -3.49 -2.90
CA TYR A 153 13.85 -4.68 -2.68
C TYR A 153 14.57 -5.11 -3.95
N THR A 154 13.85 -5.26 -5.06
CA THR A 154 14.43 -5.72 -6.33
C THR A 154 15.35 -4.67 -6.97
N ILE A 155 15.10 -3.37 -6.76
CA ILE A 155 16.00 -2.29 -7.18
C ILE A 155 17.36 -2.42 -6.49
N VAL A 156 17.38 -2.62 -5.16
CA VAL A 156 18.63 -2.79 -4.43
C VAL A 156 19.28 -4.13 -4.74
N ARG A 157 18.50 -5.22 -4.70
CA ARG A 157 18.99 -6.60 -4.92
C ARG A 157 19.66 -6.81 -6.28
N ASN A 158 19.14 -6.16 -7.32
CA ASN A 158 19.59 -6.31 -8.70
C ASN A 158 20.40 -5.09 -9.19
N ALA A 159 20.91 -4.26 -8.27
CA ALA A 159 21.64 -3.05 -8.64
C ALA A 159 22.93 -3.40 -9.42
N ALA A 160 23.07 -2.84 -10.62
CA ALA A 160 24.27 -2.93 -11.46
C ALA A 160 24.95 -1.56 -11.65
N ALA A 161 24.42 -0.51 -11.06
CA ALA A 161 24.92 0.86 -11.11
C ALA A 161 24.70 1.51 -9.72
N PRO A 162 25.38 2.64 -9.41
CA PRO A 162 25.21 3.31 -8.14
C PRO A 162 23.73 3.59 -7.82
N LEU A 163 23.32 3.23 -6.60
CA LEU A 163 21.98 3.54 -6.07
C LEU A 163 21.95 5.01 -5.60
N ARG A 164 20.82 5.67 -5.74
CA ARG A 164 20.65 7.09 -5.41
C ARG A 164 19.51 7.28 -4.42
N PHE A 165 19.86 7.55 -3.15
CA PHE A 165 18.91 7.79 -2.06
C PHE A 165 19.37 8.98 -1.22
N SER A 166 18.41 9.69 -0.62
CA SER A 166 18.72 10.87 0.17
C SER A 166 19.07 10.55 1.61
N SER A 167 20.10 11.20 2.12
CA SER A 167 20.45 11.22 3.55
C SER A 167 19.54 12.14 4.38
N GLU A 168 18.59 12.84 3.75
CA GLU A 168 17.61 13.70 4.43
C GLU A 168 16.23 13.10 4.50
N ASN A 169 15.92 12.10 3.64
CA ASN A 169 14.59 11.48 3.58
C ASN A 169 14.40 10.36 4.58
N TYR A 170 13.26 10.44 5.28
CA TYR A 170 12.64 9.28 5.94
C TYR A 170 11.53 8.73 5.05
N ARG A 171 11.46 7.43 4.92
CA ARG A 171 10.38 6.76 4.20
C ARG A 171 10.27 5.32 4.69
N GLY A 172 9.06 4.90 5.02
CA GLY A 172 8.75 3.49 5.20
C GLY A 172 8.67 2.76 3.86
N VAL A 173 9.12 1.53 3.85
CA VAL A 173 8.91 0.56 2.77
C VAL A 173 8.51 -0.76 3.41
N THR A 174 7.47 -1.41 2.89
CA THR A 174 6.79 -2.48 3.60
C THR A 174 6.84 -3.80 2.84
N TYR A 175 7.20 -4.88 3.52
CA TYR A 175 7.17 -6.22 2.96
C TYR A 175 5.71 -6.68 2.76
N VAL A 176 5.32 -6.93 1.50
CA VAL A 176 3.92 -7.24 1.17
C VAL A 176 3.41 -8.53 1.82
N LYS A 177 4.30 -9.46 2.19
CA LYS A 177 3.93 -10.64 2.98
C LYS A 177 3.36 -10.24 4.34
N GLU A 178 3.98 -9.26 5.03
CA GLU A 178 3.48 -8.77 6.31
C GLU A 178 2.14 -8.03 6.19
N VAL A 179 1.88 -7.41 5.03
CA VAL A 179 0.56 -6.85 4.71
C VAL A 179 -0.50 -7.95 4.75
N ALA A 180 -0.27 -9.06 4.08
CA ALA A 180 -1.20 -10.20 4.07
C ALA A 180 -1.32 -10.88 5.45
N GLU A 181 -0.20 -11.01 6.20
CA GLU A 181 -0.17 -11.55 7.56
C GLU A 181 -0.97 -10.70 8.56
N ASN A 182 -1.12 -9.39 8.32
CA ASN A 182 -1.91 -8.48 9.16
C ASN A 182 -3.40 -8.40 8.78
N MET A 183 -3.86 -9.05 7.68
CA MET A 183 -5.23 -8.85 7.16
C MET A 183 -6.33 -9.20 8.16
N GLU A 184 -6.17 -10.22 8.99
CA GLU A 184 -7.15 -10.56 10.03
C GLU A 184 -7.37 -9.39 11.00
N LYS A 185 -6.29 -8.75 11.46
CA LYS A 185 -6.34 -7.59 12.35
C LYS A 185 -6.88 -6.35 11.64
N VAL A 186 -6.51 -6.16 10.37
CA VAL A 186 -7.02 -5.07 9.52
C VAL A 186 -8.54 -5.14 9.37
N ILE A 187 -9.09 -6.32 9.11
CA ILE A 187 -10.52 -6.54 8.98
C ILE A 187 -11.27 -6.18 10.28
N ALA A 188 -10.64 -6.39 11.42
CA ALA A 188 -11.21 -6.07 12.74
C ALA A 188 -11.06 -4.59 13.15
N LEU A 189 -10.35 -3.76 12.37
CA LEU A 189 -10.23 -2.34 12.69
C LEU A 189 -11.59 -1.63 12.68
N PRO A 190 -11.83 -0.68 13.58
CA PRO A 190 -12.92 0.29 13.44
C PRO A 190 -12.81 1.04 12.10
N GLY A 191 -13.95 1.53 11.58
CA GLY A 191 -13.96 2.34 10.38
C GLY A 191 -13.08 3.60 10.48
N GLY A 192 -12.49 4.00 9.35
CA GLY A 192 -11.64 5.18 9.24
C GLY A 192 -10.35 4.94 8.48
N ALA A 193 -9.53 6.00 8.35
CA ALA A 193 -8.23 5.93 7.71
C ALA A 193 -7.13 5.57 8.71
N TYR A 194 -6.15 4.80 8.25
CA TYR A 194 -5.02 4.31 9.03
C TYR A 194 -3.73 4.38 8.22
N ASN A 195 -2.69 4.97 8.78
CA ASN A 195 -1.34 4.79 8.30
C ASN A 195 -0.94 3.32 8.43
N PHE A 196 -0.39 2.75 7.36
CA PHE A 196 -0.27 1.30 7.24
C PHE A 196 1.04 0.90 6.57
N GLY A 197 1.99 0.46 7.37
CA GLY A 197 3.30 0.04 6.89
C GLY A 197 4.37 -0.02 7.98
N SER A 198 5.59 -0.25 7.52
CA SER A 198 6.80 -0.35 8.34
C SER A 198 7.28 1.02 8.79
N GLU A 199 7.46 1.20 10.08
CA GLU A 199 8.02 2.43 10.62
C GLU A 199 9.54 2.40 10.63
N THR A 200 10.17 3.56 10.48
CA THR A 200 11.62 3.72 10.64
C THR A 200 11.95 5.09 11.24
N ASN A 201 13.04 5.14 11.98
CA ASN A 201 13.69 6.37 12.42
C ASN A 201 15.03 6.62 11.68
N ARG A 202 15.24 5.90 10.56
CA ARG A 202 16.48 5.90 9.79
C ARG A 202 16.27 6.52 8.42
N ARG A 203 17.30 7.15 7.90
CA ARG A 203 17.28 7.76 6.56
C ARG A 203 17.36 6.68 5.47
N MET A 204 16.71 6.92 4.35
CA MET A 204 16.71 5.99 3.21
C MET A 204 18.12 5.64 2.72
N TYR A 205 19.03 6.62 2.71
CA TYR A 205 20.44 6.42 2.38
C TYR A 205 21.10 5.37 3.28
N ASP A 206 20.93 5.50 4.61
CA ASP A 206 21.56 4.61 5.59
C ASP A 206 20.96 3.20 5.52
N VAL A 207 19.64 3.10 5.43
CA VAL A 207 18.93 1.81 5.27
C VAL A 207 19.40 1.10 3.99
N THR A 208 19.47 1.83 2.86
CA THR A 208 19.90 1.25 1.58
C THR A 208 21.34 0.73 1.64
N LYS A 209 22.24 1.52 2.25
CA LYS A 209 23.64 1.16 2.38
C LYS A 209 23.84 -0.10 3.25
N GLU A 210 23.14 -0.16 4.40
CA GLU A 210 23.24 -1.30 5.29
C GLU A 210 22.59 -2.55 4.67
N PHE A 211 21.43 -2.40 4.02
CA PHE A 211 20.79 -3.52 3.34
C PHE A 211 21.64 -4.06 2.19
N ALA A 212 22.20 -3.19 1.35
CA ALA A 212 23.12 -3.61 0.27
C ALA A 212 24.34 -4.35 0.84
N GLY A 213 24.93 -3.85 1.93
CA GLY A 213 26.03 -4.51 2.64
C GLY A 213 25.63 -5.89 3.19
N ALA A 214 24.44 -6.02 3.77
CA ALA A 214 23.93 -7.30 4.28
C ALA A 214 23.72 -8.34 3.17
N LEU A 215 23.39 -7.88 1.94
CA LEU A 215 23.31 -8.74 0.75
C LEU A 215 24.68 -9.08 0.15
N GLY A 216 25.79 -8.57 0.70
CA GLY A 216 27.13 -8.74 0.15
C GLY A 216 27.35 -7.99 -1.18
N LEU A 217 26.56 -6.95 -1.45
CA LEU A 217 26.69 -6.18 -2.67
C LEU A 217 27.75 -5.08 -2.50
N ASP A 218 28.76 -5.11 -3.38
CA ASP A 218 29.74 -4.01 -3.52
C ASP A 218 29.18 -2.94 -4.45
N ILE A 219 28.18 -2.20 -3.97
CA ILE A 219 27.48 -1.16 -4.73
C ILE A 219 27.59 0.18 -4.01
N LYS A 220 27.92 1.23 -4.75
CA LYS A 220 27.94 2.61 -4.22
C LYS A 220 26.51 3.11 -4.02
N VAL A 221 26.22 3.66 -2.85
CA VAL A 221 25.03 4.46 -2.61
C VAL A 221 25.41 5.92 -2.65
N GLU A 222 24.81 6.69 -3.55
CA GLU A 222 25.05 8.13 -3.72
C GLU A 222 23.97 8.92 -2.99
N ASP A 223 24.41 9.92 -2.24
CA ASP A 223 23.50 10.85 -1.59
C ASP A 223 22.94 11.84 -2.62
N VAL A 224 21.63 12.07 -2.57
CA VAL A 224 20.93 12.99 -3.48
C VAL A 224 19.99 13.88 -2.66
N PRO A 225 19.68 15.11 -3.15
CA PRO A 225 18.72 15.97 -2.46
C PRO A 225 17.39 15.27 -2.20
N ALA A 226 16.80 15.54 -1.05
CA ALA A 226 15.47 15.08 -0.71
C ALA A 226 14.42 15.73 -1.63
N LEU A 227 13.43 14.94 -2.06
CA LEU A 227 12.24 15.45 -2.74
C LEU A 227 11.16 15.82 -1.73
N HIS A 228 10.78 14.87 -0.89
CA HIS A 228 9.81 15.00 0.20
C HIS A 228 9.92 13.80 1.13
N ASN A 229 9.52 13.95 2.37
CA ASN A 229 9.37 12.82 3.28
C ASN A 229 8.04 12.09 3.04
N LEU A 230 8.05 10.76 3.23
CA LEU A 230 6.85 9.94 3.36
C LEU A 230 6.99 9.09 4.63
N TRP A 231 7.21 9.78 5.74
CA TRP A 231 7.45 9.20 7.05
C TRP A 231 6.16 9.20 7.86
N MET A 232 5.56 8.03 8.01
CA MET A 232 4.28 7.89 8.70
C MET A 232 4.45 7.43 10.15
N ASP A 233 3.57 7.91 11.03
CA ASP A 233 3.30 7.35 12.36
C ASP A 233 2.15 6.35 12.24
N CYS A 234 2.44 5.05 12.39
CA CYS A 234 1.45 3.97 12.33
C CYS A 234 0.87 3.61 13.71
N SER A 235 1.05 4.45 14.73
CA SER A 235 0.63 4.16 16.11
C SER A 235 -0.87 3.92 16.25
N LYS A 236 -1.71 4.53 15.40
CA LYS A 236 -3.16 4.32 15.38
C LYS A 236 -3.50 2.87 15.03
N ALA A 237 -2.95 2.31 13.96
CA ALA A 237 -3.17 0.91 13.59
C ALA A 237 -2.53 -0.06 14.58
N ARG A 238 -1.35 0.29 15.11
CA ARG A 238 -0.61 -0.51 16.11
C ARG A 238 -1.40 -0.72 17.40
N LYS A 239 -2.24 0.24 17.84
CA LYS A 239 -3.12 0.09 19.02
C LYS A 239 -4.09 -1.08 18.89
N TYR A 240 -4.40 -1.50 17.67
CA TYR A 240 -5.25 -2.64 17.37
C TYR A 240 -4.48 -3.89 16.99
N GLY A 241 -3.16 -3.90 17.22
CA GLY A 241 -2.31 -5.06 16.98
C GLY A 241 -1.84 -5.23 15.53
N VAL A 242 -2.07 -4.26 14.65
CA VAL A 242 -1.46 -4.22 13.32
C VAL A 242 -0.01 -3.79 13.48
N VAL A 243 0.92 -4.70 13.21
CA VAL A 243 2.36 -4.50 13.46
C VAL A 243 3.16 -4.98 12.27
N PHE A 244 4.14 -4.18 11.87
CA PHE A 244 5.12 -4.51 10.84
C PHE A 244 6.53 -4.55 11.44
N SER A 245 7.43 -5.26 10.78
CA SER A 245 8.86 -5.16 11.06
C SER A 245 9.34 -3.73 10.82
N GLU A 246 10.38 -3.29 11.55
CA GLU A 246 11.14 -2.09 11.15
C GLU A 246 11.66 -2.27 9.72
N VAL A 247 11.85 -1.17 8.99
CA VAL A 247 12.16 -1.22 7.54
C VAL A 247 13.32 -2.14 7.21
N LEU A 248 14.45 -2.03 7.91
CA LEU A 248 15.61 -2.88 7.63
C LEU A 248 15.35 -4.35 7.99
N ASP A 249 14.70 -4.60 9.13
CA ASP A 249 14.36 -5.95 9.56
C ASP A 249 13.41 -6.64 8.56
N GLY A 250 12.44 -5.90 8.04
CA GLY A 250 11.53 -6.38 7.00
C GLY A 250 12.27 -6.74 5.70
N LEU A 251 13.24 -5.91 5.29
CA LEU A 251 14.09 -6.17 4.13
C LEU A 251 14.94 -7.44 4.30
N LEU A 252 15.54 -7.60 5.48
CA LEU A 252 16.33 -8.80 5.82
C LEU A 252 15.44 -10.06 5.89
N LYS A 253 14.22 -9.93 6.41
CA LYS A 253 13.22 -11.02 6.41
C LYS A 253 12.87 -11.43 4.98
N CYS A 254 12.62 -10.45 4.10
CA CYS A 254 12.35 -10.71 2.68
C CYS A 254 13.53 -11.42 1.99
N ALA A 255 14.77 -10.97 2.24
CA ALA A 255 15.98 -11.59 1.69
C ALA A 255 16.17 -13.03 2.18
N LYS A 256 15.84 -13.30 3.44
CA LYS A 256 15.87 -14.65 4.00
C LYS A 256 14.80 -15.56 3.37
N ASP A 257 13.59 -15.03 3.15
CA ASP A 257 12.50 -15.76 2.50
C ASP A 257 12.83 -16.07 1.02
N GLU A 258 13.57 -15.19 0.34
CA GLU A 258 14.11 -15.45 -1.02
C GLU A 258 15.22 -16.54 -1.00
N GLY A 259 15.87 -16.79 0.13
CA GLY A 259 17.05 -17.64 0.26
C GLY A 259 18.37 -16.93 -0.03
N GLY A 260 18.39 -15.60 -0.01
CA GLY A 260 19.55 -14.74 -0.31
C GLY A 260 20.47 -14.44 0.88
N LEU A 261 20.06 -14.79 2.09
CA LEU A 261 20.87 -14.69 3.31
C LEU A 261 21.03 -16.09 3.91
N LEU A 262 22.29 -16.51 4.10
CA LEU A 262 22.66 -17.74 4.80
C LEU A 262 22.73 -17.52 6.32
#